data_6bdf56e8abaad30169b4d1e79f9bd8dc
#
_entry.id   6bdf56e8abaad30169b4d1e79f9bd8dc
#
_cell.length_a   1.000
_cell.length_b   1.000
_cell.length_c   1.000
_cell.angle_alpha   90.00
_cell.angle_beta   90.00
_cell.angle_gamma   90.00
#
_symmetry.space_group_name_H-M   'P 1'
#
loop_
_entity.id
_entity.type
_entity.pdbx_description
1 polymer ?
#
loop_
_entity_poly.entity_id
_entity_poly.type
_entity_poly.pdbx_seq_one_letter_code
_entity_poly.pdbx_strand_id
1 'polypeptide(L)'
;MPGARPRTPASPAGSRTFTGIATSSSSIRSSVDHMAVLPVDLDSTPDDIASLLAVDAAVRAAVGLDHHAPATGALHWSVDEGMWMALLRPGPGRALLAGWHHEFSLTEGSGNAGEAGTDLVGDAPGWWRRGVEHARTHDACLGFLYGWDGSRWWRLDQPADDGFDPELFPVTRAALRDIVDELADDTLLDAPDPDAVEALLTAGSALTAVELGAVLHAPDGWPEVDLDAGARAAREFRSAVPA
;
A
#
# COMPACT_ATOMS: atom_id res chain seq x y z
N MET A 1 47.39 -8.40 52.63
CA MET A 1 48.62 -7.61 52.60
C MET A 1 48.42 -6.44 51.65
N PRO A 2 48.53 -5.20 52.12
CA PRO A 2 48.24 -4.01 51.34
C PRO A 2 49.51 -3.45 50.71
N GLY A 3 49.43 -2.87 49.52
CA GLY A 3 50.51 -2.20 48.84
C GLY A 3 50.05 -0.96 48.12
N ALA A 4 50.25 0.10 48.77
CA ALA A 4 50.82 1.41 48.48
C ALA A 4 50.41 2.13 47.18
N ARG A 5 49.78 3.29 47.33
CA ARG A 5 49.75 4.43 46.40
C ARG A 5 51.04 5.21 46.42
N PRO A 6 51.42 5.83 45.35
CA PRO A 6 52.09 7.16 45.46
C PRO A 6 51.38 8.23 44.62
N ARG A 7 51.28 9.28 45.15
CA ARG A 7 51.30 10.72 45.17
C ARG A 7 51.50 11.44 43.84
N THR A 8 50.56 12.38 43.61
CA THR A 8 50.60 13.56 42.72
C THR A 8 51.78 14.47 42.96
N PRO A 9 52.24 15.22 41.96
CA PRO A 9 52.63 16.60 42.22
C PRO A 9 51.82 17.62 41.38
N ALA A 10 51.87 18.84 41.92
CA ALA A 10 51.07 20.00 41.66
C ALA A 10 51.51 20.80 40.41
N SER A 11 50.57 21.62 40.00
CA SER A 11 50.52 22.80 39.16
C SER A 11 51.83 23.61 38.91
N PRO A 12 51.86 24.34 37.79
CA PRO A 12 51.63 25.76 37.99
C PRO A 12 50.68 26.44 36.97
N ALA A 13 50.09 27.49 37.44
CA ALA A 13 49.26 28.46 36.77
C ALA A 13 50.02 29.22 35.66
N GLY A 14 49.37 29.37 34.51
CA GLY A 14 49.80 30.24 33.44
C GLY A 14 48.57 30.95 32.83
N SER A 15 48.32 32.16 33.34
CA SER A 15 47.41 33.12 32.71
C SER A 15 47.85 33.45 31.29
N ARG A 16 46.99 33.16 30.31
CA ARG A 16 47.06 33.80 28.98
C ARG A 16 45.73 34.37 28.63
N THR A 17 45.66 35.69 28.65
CA THR A 17 44.62 36.51 28.09
C THR A 17 44.54 36.26 26.59
N PHE A 18 43.42 35.69 26.12
CA PHE A 18 43.15 35.61 24.71
C PHE A 18 42.09 36.63 24.34
N THR A 19 42.49 37.58 23.55
CA THR A 19 41.72 38.59 22.87
C THR A 19 40.64 37.98 21.99
N GLY A 20 39.44 38.51 22.08
CA GLY A 20 38.26 38.00 21.38
C GLY A 20 38.43 37.96 19.87
N ILE A 21 38.10 36.81 19.31
CA ILE A 21 37.74 36.63 17.91
C ILE A 21 36.22 36.47 17.88
N ALA A 22 35.55 37.46 17.29
CA ALA A 22 34.14 37.36 16.99
C ALA A 22 33.92 36.22 16.01
N THR A 23 33.46 35.10 16.51
CA THR A 23 32.95 34.02 15.66
C THR A 23 31.59 34.45 15.14
N SER A 24 31.56 34.84 13.88
CA SER A 24 30.35 34.93 13.08
C SER A 24 29.66 33.55 13.12
N SER A 25 28.60 33.46 13.89
CA SER A 25 27.66 32.34 13.81
C SER A 25 27.00 32.40 12.45
N SER A 26 27.62 31.76 11.43
CA SER A 26 26.92 31.41 10.23
C SER A 26 25.86 30.39 10.65
N SER A 27 24.63 30.89 10.76
CA SER A 27 23.44 30.07 10.82
C SER A 27 23.45 29.14 9.62
N ILE A 28 23.97 27.92 9.79
CA ILE A 28 23.70 26.82 8.90
C ILE A 28 22.22 26.57 9.05
N ARG A 29 21.43 27.24 8.21
CA ARG A 29 20.07 26.79 7.94
C ARG A 29 20.26 25.40 7.38
N SER A 30 20.01 24.39 8.18
CA SER A 30 19.66 23.06 7.73
C SER A 30 18.48 23.27 6.76
N SER A 31 18.74 23.28 5.47
CA SER A 31 17.72 23.02 4.49
C SER A 31 17.31 21.58 4.76
N VAL A 32 16.27 21.42 5.55
CA VAL A 32 15.48 20.20 5.53
C VAL A 32 14.99 20.14 4.10
N ASP A 33 15.60 19.25 3.30
CA ASP A 33 15.11 18.94 1.96
C ASP A 33 13.69 18.41 2.17
N HIS A 34 12.70 19.27 1.99
CA HIS A 34 11.32 18.83 1.92
C HIS A 34 11.23 17.92 0.70
N MET A 35 10.94 16.65 0.93
CA MET A 35 10.69 15.72 -0.16
C MET A 35 9.56 16.30 -1.02
N ALA A 36 9.83 16.45 -2.30
CA ALA A 36 8.85 16.96 -3.24
C ALA A 36 7.74 15.91 -3.42
N VAL A 37 6.53 16.37 -3.67
CA VAL A 37 5.43 15.49 -4.07
C VAL A 37 5.41 15.45 -5.58
N LEU A 38 5.46 14.25 -6.16
CA LEU A 38 5.46 14.02 -7.60
C LEU A 38 4.12 13.44 -8.06
N PRO A 39 3.62 13.81 -9.24
CA PRO A 39 2.46 13.15 -9.82
C PRO A 39 2.80 11.70 -10.18
N VAL A 40 1.81 10.82 -9.98
CA VAL A 40 1.87 9.41 -10.40
C VAL A 40 1.02 9.25 -11.64
N ASP A 41 1.56 8.54 -12.64
CA ASP A 41 0.83 8.16 -13.85
C ASP A 41 0.02 6.88 -13.58
N LEU A 42 -1.08 7.06 -12.87
CA LEU A 42 -2.09 6.04 -12.59
C LEU A 42 -3.45 6.60 -13.00
N ASP A 43 -3.97 6.10 -14.10
CA ASP A 43 -5.22 6.59 -14.72
C ASP A 43 -6.47 6.24 -13.89
N SER A 44 -6.41 5.15 -13.10
CA SER A 44 -7.54 4.71 -12.30
C SER A 44 -7.82 5.68 -11.15
N THR A 45 -9.07 6.12 -11.03
CA THR A 45 -9.54 6.87 -9.87
C THR A 45 -9.70 5.96 -8.65
N PRO A 46 -9.79 6.51 -7.43
CA PRO A 46 -10.11 5.70 -6.25
C PRO A 46 -11.42 4.91 -6.36
N ASP A 47 -12.40 5.39 -7.12
CA ASP A 47 -13.67 4.68 -7.33
C ASP A 47 -13.50 3.53 -8.32
N ASP A 48 -12.67 3.70 -9.35
CA ASP A 48 -12.31 2.61 -10.25
C ASP A 48 -11.58 1.49 -9.49
N ILE A 49 -10.57 1.84 -8.68
CA ILE A 49 -9.83 0.85 -7.86
C ILE A 49 -10.79 0.14 -6.89
N ALA A 50 -11.69 0.87 -6.21
CA ALA A 50 -12.67 0.27 -5.32
C ALA A 50 -13.60 -0.72 -6.05
N SER A 51 -13.98 -0.40 -7.29
CA SER A 51 -14.77 -1.30 -8.14
C SER A 51 -14.01 -2.55 -8.54
N LEU A 52 -12.72 -2.42 -8.90
CA LEU A 52 -11.85 -3.55 -9.24
C LEU A 52 -11.62 -4.47 -8.03
N LEU A 53 -11.36 -3.91 -6.85
CA LEU A 53 -11.25 -4.67 -5.60
C LEU A 53 -12.53 -5.43 -5.25
N ALA A 54 -13.69 -4.86 -5.54
CA ALA A 54 -14.97 -5.54 -5.32
C ALA A 54 -15.14 -6.74 -6.27
N VAL A 55 -14.66 -6.65 -7.52
CA VAL A 55 -14.66 -7.76 -8.49
C VAL A 55 -13.70 -8.86 -8.03
N ASP A 56 -12.47 -8.52 -7.65
CA ASP A 56 -11.50 -9.51 -7.13
C ASP A 56 -12.07 -10.27 -5.93
N ALA A 57 -12.61 -9.55 -4.93
CA ALA A 57 -13.23 -10.18 -3.77
C ALA A 57 -14.41 -11.09 -4.13
N ALA A 58 -15.20 -10.71 -5.13
CA ALA A 58 -16.31 -11.51 -5.59
C ALA A 58 -15.87 -12.81 -6.26
N VAL A 59 -14.86 -12.73 -7.13
CA VAL A 59 -14.30 -13.92 -7.80
C VAL A 59 -13.71 -14.87 -6.77
N ARG A 60 -12.84 -14.36 -5.87
CA ARG A 60 -12.24 -15.17 -4.78
C ARG A 60 -13.30 -15.84 -3.90
N ALA A 61 -14.29 -15.08 -3.45
CA ALA A 61 -15.38 -15.62 -2.63
C ALA A 61 -16.18 -16.70 -3.36
N ALA A 62 -16.44 -16.53 -4.66
CA ALA A 62 -17.19 -17.48 -5.45
C ALA A 62 -16.46 -18.82 -5.63
N VAL A 63 -15.12 -18.79 -5.73
CA VAL A 63 -14.31 -20.02 -5.86
C VAL A 63 -13.79 -20.56 -4.52
N GLY A 64 -14.26 -19.98 -3.39
CA GLY A 64 -13.94 -20.46 -2.05
C GLY A 64 -12.55 -20.07 -1.55
N LEU A 65 -11.91 -19.09 -2.18
CA LEU A 65 -10.65 -18.52 -1.71
C LEU A 65 -10.88 -17.44 -0.65
N ASP A 66 -9.89 -17.25 0.20
CA ASP A 66 -9.90 -16.17 1.17
C ASP A 66 -9.94 -14.80 0.46
N HIS A 67 -10.78 -13.94 0.94
CA HIS A 67 -10.88 -12.55 0.53
C HIS A 67 -11.01 -11.66 1.76
N HIS A 68 -10.43 -10.48 1.71
CA HIS A 68 -10.50 -9.56 2.84
C HIS A 68 -11.86 -8.86 2.86
N ALA A 69 -12.60 -9.06 3.96
CA ALA A 69 -13.81 -8.27 4.18
C ALA A 69 -13.43 -6.79 4.34
N PRO A 70 -14.16 -5.87 3.68
CA PRO A 70 -13.86 -4.46 3.79
C PRO A 70 -14.10 -3.96 5.21
N ALA A 71 -13.15 -3.16 5.74
CA ALA A 71 -13.34 -2.42 6.97
C ALA A 71 -13.91 -1.03 6.67
N THR A 72 -14.53 -0.40 7.66
CA THR A 72 -15.08 0.96 7.48
C THR A 72 -13.99 1.95 7.05
N GLY A 73 -14.11 2.47 5.84
CA GLY A 73 -13.17 3.44 5.25
C GLY A 73 -11.88 2.86 4.70
N ALA A 74 -11.77 1.52 4.64
CA ALA A 74 -10.61 0.85 4.06
C ALA A 74 -11.02 -0.40 3.28
N LEU A 75 -10.50 -0.55 2.07
CA LEU A 75 -10.59 -1.75 1.26
C LEU A 75 -9.21 -2.39 1.21
N HIS A 76 -9.13 -3.66 1.58
CA HIS A 76 -7.87 -4.42 1.61
C HIS A 76 -7.86 -5.49 0.54
N TRP A 77 -6.69 -5.71 0.00
CA TRP A 77 -6.35 -6.82 -0.88
C TRP A 77 -5.00 -7.39 -0.46
N SER A 78 -4.86 -8.69 -0.47
CA SER A 78 -3.57 -9.34 -0.29
C SER A 78 -3.57 -10.71 -0.96
N VAL A 79 -2.36 -11.20 -1.23
CA VAL A 79 -2.08 -12.58 -1.64
C VAL A 79 -1.07 -13.18 -0.68
N ASP A 80 -1.06 -14.53 -0.59
CA ASP A 80 -0.30 -15.30 0.41
C ASP A 80 1.22 -15.07 0.38
N GLU A 81 1.74 -14.51 -0.69
CA GLU A 81 3.18 -14.30 -0.92
C GLU A 81 3.74 -13.00 -0.32
N GLY A 82 3.02 -12.35 0.59
CA GLY A 82 3.51 -11.14 1.25
C GLY A 82 3.34 -9.87 0.43
N MET A 83 2.41 -9.86 -0.52
CA MET A 83 1.91 -8.64 -1.17
C MET A 83 0.61 -8.21 -0.53
N TRP A 84 0.49 -6.91 -0.27
CA TRP A 84 -0.78 -6.34 0.17
C TRP A 84 -0.96 -4.92 -0.33
N MET A 85 -2.21 -4.52 -0.43
CA MET A 85 -2.62 -3.18 -0.79
C MET A 85 -3.86 -2.78 0.01
N ALA A 86 -3.95 -1.49 0.33
CA ALA A 86 -5.13 -0.90 0.94
C ALA A 86 -5.50 0.40 0.24
N LEU A 87 -6.77 0.54 -0.10
CA LEU A 87 -7.36 1.81 -0.51
C LEU A 87 -8.11 2.41 0.68
N LEU A 88 -7.67 3.57 1.14
CA LEU A 88 -8.16 4.26 2.32
C LEU A 88 -8.86 5.57 1.94
N ARG A 89 -9.93 5.94 2.65
CA ARG A 89 -10.70 7.17 2.43
C ARG A 89 -10.60 8.09 3.66
N PRO A 90 -9.52 8.87 3.83
CA PRO A 90 -9.32 9.70 5.03
C PRO A 90 -10.23 10.92 5.10
N GLY A 91 -11.03 11.20 4.08
CA GLY A 91 -11.98 12.31 4.02
C GLY A 91 -12.54 12.53 2.62
N PRO A 92 -13.51 13.44 2.48
CA PRO A 92 -14.16 13.71 1.21
C PRO A 92 -13.16 14.12 0.11
N GLY A 93 -13.30 13.52 -1.08
CA GLY A 93 -12.47 13.80 -2.25
C GLY A 93 -11.01 13.40 -2.10
N ARG A 94 -10.63 12.64 -1.06
CA ARG A 94 -9.27 12.18 -0.80
C ARG A 94 -9.22 10.68 -0.65
N ALA A 95 -8.16 10.08 -1.18
CA ALA A 95 -7.87 8.68 -0.95
C ALA A 95 -6.35 8.48 -0.75
N LEU A 96 -6.00 7.37 -0.12
CA LEU A 96 -4.63 6.87 -0.04
C LEU A 96 -4.62 5.45 -0.58
N LEU A 97 -3.63 5.16 -1.41
CA LEU A 97 -3.25 3.83 -1.81
C LEU A 97 -1.94 3.50 -1.12
N ALA A 98 -1.95 2.49 -0.27
CA ALA A 98 -0.81 2.07 0.51
C ALA A 98 -0.60 0.57 0.31
N GLY A 99 0.64 0.09 0.35
CA GLY A 99 0.88 -1.33 0.21
C GLY A 99 2.34 -1.71 0.31
N TRP A 100 2.59 -3.00 0.08
CA TRP A 100 3.90 -3.62 0.18
C TRP A 100 4.03 -4.75 -0.85
N HIS A 101 5.22 -4.86 -1.42
CA HIS A 101 5.61 -6.01 -2.24
C HIS A 101 6.91 -6.59 -1.66
N HIS A 102 6.89 -7.85 -1.24
CA HIS A 102 8.00 -8.47 -0.50
C HIS A 102 9.32 -8.52 -1.27
N GLU A 103 9.30 -8.59 -2.59
CA GLU A 103 10.50 -8.64 -3.42
C GLU A 103 11.00 -7.26 -3.86
N PHE A 104 10.08 -6.33 -4.16
CA PHE A 104 10.42 -5.08 -4.83
C PHE A 104 10.38 -3.84 -3.93
N SER A 105 9.68 -3.89 -2.79
CA SER A 105 9.69 -2.75 -1.87
C SER A 105 11.02 -2.65 -1.12
N LEU A 106 11.81 -1.64 -1.43
CA LEU A 106 13.09 -1.34 -0.77
C LEU A 106 12.97 -0.22 0.28
N THR A 107 11.76 0.10 0.66
CA THR A 107 11.43 1.15 1.63
C THR A 107 11.39 0.63 3.08
N GLU A 108 10.63 1.28 3.94
CA GLU A 108 10.54 0.95 5.37
C GLU A 108 10.08 -0.50 5.61
N GLY A 109 10.86 -1.28 6.34
CA GLY A 109 10.53 -2.66 6.72
C GLY A 109 11.18 -3.77 5.88
N SER A 110 11.92 -3.44 4.84
CA SER A 110 12.57 -4.42 3.94
C SER A 110 13.70 -5.22 4.59
N GLY A 111 13.65 -5.64 5.82
CA GLY A 111 14.54 -6.64 6.47
C GLY A 111 16.05 -6.62 6.17
N ASN A 112 16.48 -5.83 5.21
CA ASN A 112 17.87 -5.54 4.91
C ASN A 112 18.40 -4.59 5.98
N ALA A 113 18.70 -5.15 7.13
CA ALA A 113 19.21 -4.50 8.32
C ALA A 113 20.51 -3.76 7.97
N GLY A 114 20.44 -2.48 7.67
CA GLY A 114 21.61 -1.64 7.43
C GLY A 114 21.33 -0.30 6.80
N GLU A 115 20.28 -0.15 6.04
CA GLU A 115 19.88 1.12 5.48
C GLU A 115 18.70 1.68 6.28
N ALA A 116 18.84 2.93 6.72
CA ALA A 116 17.72 3.64 7.36
C ALA A 116 16.56 3.67 6.36
N GLY A 117 15.47 2.97 6.69
CA GLY A 117 14.29 2.91 5.82
C GLY A 117 13.83 4.31 5.45
N THR A 118 13.35 4.49 4.24
CA THR A 118 12.80 5.76 3.78
C THR A 118 11.57 6.09 4.62
N ASP A 119 11.54 7.24 5.28
CA ASP A 119 10.35 7.73 5.99
C ASP A 119 9.31 8.18 4.96
N LEU A 120 8.40 7.27 4.62
CA LEU A 120 7.32 7.52 3.66
C LEU A 120 6.28 8.55 4.16
N VAL A 121 6.42 9.04 5.39
CA VAL A 121 5.40 9.87 6.05
C VAL A 121 5.94 11.21 6.53
N GLY A 122 7.25 11.33 6.73
CA GLY A 122 7.87 12.49 7.39
C GLY A 122 7.45 13.83 6.79
N ASP A 123 7.55 13.95 5.49
CA ASP A 123 7.22 15.18 4.73
C ASP A 123 5.89 15.09 3.97
N ALA A 124 5.13 14.01 4.18
CA ALA A 124 3.83 13.84 3.56
C ALA A 124 2.80 14.88 4.06
N PRO A 125 1.84 15.26 3.22
CA PRO A 125 0.72 16.09 3.66
C PRO A 125 0.04 15.53 4.91
N GLY A 126 -0.33 16.39 5.87
CA GLY A 126 -0.81 15.94 7.18
C GLY A 126 -2.02 15.00 7.17
N TRP A 127 -2.80 14.99 6.09
CA TRP A 127 -3.91 14.06 5.92
C TRP A 127 -3.47 12.64 5.53
N TRP A 128 -2.25 12.43 4.98
CA TRP A 128 -1.69 11.12 4.70
C TRP A 128 -1.38 10.35 5.99
N ARG A 129 -0.89 11.03 7.02
CA ARG A 129 -0.49 10.40 8.29
C ARG A 129 -1.59 9.57 8.92
N ARG A 130 -2.82 10.06 8.91
CA ARG A 130 -3.97 9.32 9.46
C ARG A 130 -4.28 8.05 8.67
N GLY A 131 -4.11 8.09 7.35
CA GLY A 131 -4.27 6.90 6.51
C GLY A 131 -3.16 5.88 6.75
N VAL A 132 -1.91 6.34 6.89
CA VAL A 132 -0.77 5.47 7.20
C VAL A 132 -0.91 4.81 8.57
N GLU A 133 -1.32 5.53 9.60
CA GLU A 133 -1.61 4.95 10.91
C GLU A 133 -2.64 3.81 10.79
N HIS A 134 -3.65 3.99 9.95
CA HIS A 134 -4.64 2.94 9.68
C HIS A 134 -4.03 1.77 8.89
N ALA A 135 -3.29 2.02 7.81
CA ALA A 135 -2.63 0.97 7.02
C ALA A 135 -1.72 0.10 7.90
N ARG A 136 -0.92 0.70 8.77
CA ARG A 136 -0.03 0.01 9.73
C ARG A 136 -0.74 -0.83 10.79
N THR A 137 -2.05 -0.68 10.98
CA THR A 137 -2.80 -1.62 11.83
C THR A 137 -2.98 -2.99 11.19
N HIS A 138 -2.82 -3.09 9.87
CA HIS A 138 -2.96 -4.34 9.11
C HIS A 138 -1.62 -4.99 8.82
N ASP A 139 -0.59 -4.19 8.49
CA ASP A 139 0.77 -4.68 8.31
C ASP A 139 1.78 -3.62 8.77
N ALA A 140 2.91 -4.11 9.31
CA ALA A 140 4.00 -3.25 9.77
C ALA A 140 4.88 -2.73 8.62
N CYS A 141 4.90 -3.44 7.48
CA CYS A 141 5.70 -3.10 6.32
C CYS A 141 4.93 -2.19 5.37
N LEU A 142 5.51 -1.07 5.00
CA LEU A 142 4.94 -0.11 4.06
C LEU A 142 5.96 0.16 2.94
N GLY A 143 5.65 -0.28 1.72
CA GLY A 143 6.46 -0.10 0.52
C GLY A 143 6.14 1.17 -0.22
N PHE A 144 4.88 1.34 -0.57
CA PHE A 144 4.40 2.49 -1.32
C PHE A 144 3.27 3.23 -0.61
N LEU A 145 3.20 4.52 -0.92
CA LEU A 145 2.16 5.39 -0.39
C LEU A 145 1.82 6.48 -1.40
N TYR A 146 0.62 6.43 -1.95
CA TYR A 146 0.11 7.39 -2.93
C TYR A 146 -1.14 8.07 -2.42
N GLY A 147 -1.21 9.39 -2.61
CA GLY A 147 -2.33 10.20 -2.18
C GLY A 147 -3.11 10.77 -3.36
N TRP A 148 -4.43 10.61 -3.36
CA TRP A 148 -5.36 11.22 -4.29
C TRP A 148 -5.90 12.54 -3.72
N ASP A 149 -5.75 13.64 -4.47
CA ASP A 149 -6.16 14.98 -4.04
C ASP A 149 -7.55 15.41 -4.53
N GLY A 150 -8.25 14.53 -5.22
CA GLY A 150 -9.53 14.79 -5.91
C GLY A 150 -9.39 14.92 -7.43
N SER A 151 -8.15 14.94 -7.96
CA SER A 151 -7.90 15.11 -9.40
C SER A 151 -6.85 14.14 -9.93
N ARG A 152 -5.85 13.79 -9.14
CA ARG A 152 -4.76 12.88 -9.54
C ARG A 152 -4.07 12.26 -8.34
N TRP A 153 -3.27 11.23 -8.62
CA TRP A 153 -2.41 10.59 -7.65
C TRP A 153 -1.08 11.32 -7.51
N TRP A 154 -0.55 11.30 -6.29
CA TRP A 154 0.72 11.89 -5.89
C TRP A 154 1.51 10.90 -5.06
N ARG A 155 2.84 10.91 -5.16
CA ARG A 155 3.76 10.20 -4.27
C ARG A 155 4.82 11.14 -3.74
N LEU A 156 5.52 10.74 -2.68
CA LEU A 156 6.73 11.44 -2.27
C LEU A 156 7.86 11.11 -3.26
N ASP A 157 8.72 12.10 -3.52
CA ASP A 157 9.96 11.89 -4.26
C ASP A 157 10.95 11.15 -3.37
N GLN A 158 11.13 9.87 -3.62
CA GLN A 158 11.99 8.99 -2.84
C GLN A 158 12.95 8.23 -3.76
N PRO A 159 14.21 8.04 -3.31
CA PRO A 159 15.22 7.39 -4.13
C PRO A 159 15.09 5.87 -4.20
N ALA A 160 14.39 5.26 -3.24
CA ALA A 160 14.20 3.82 -3.18
C ALA A 160 13.05 3.37 -4.08
N ASP A 161 13.16 2.16 -4.61
CA ASP A 161 12.05 1.47 -5.25
C ASP A 161 10.96 1.20 -4.20
N ASP A 162 9.75 1.62 -4.47
CA ASP A 162 8.62 1.44 -3.57
C ASP A 162 7.87 0.12 -3.79
N GLY A 163 8.21 -0.61 -4.85
CA GLY A 163 7.61 -1.90 -5.18
C GLY A 163 6.21 -1.83 -5.75
N PHE A 164 5.72 -0.64 -6.09
CA PHE A 164 4.42 -0.52 -6.75
C PHE A 164 4.55 -0.75 -8.25
N ASP A 165 3.88 -1.79 -8.72
CA ASP A 165 3.69 -2.06 -10.13
C ASP A 165 2.19 -2.19 -10.41
N PRO A 166 1.60 -1.31 -11.24
CA PRO A 166 0.18 -1.36 -11.56
C PRO A 166 -0.24 -2.62 -12.34
N GLU A 167 0.71 -3.43 -12.82
CA GLU A 167 0.44 -4.72 -13.46
C GLU A 167 0.30 -5.85 -12.43
N LEU A 168 0.86 -5.69 -11.22
CA LEU A 168 0.82 -6.71 -10.16
C LEU A 168 -0.34 -6.52 -9.15
N PHE A 169 -0.90 -5.31 -9.08
CA PHE A 169 -1.98 -5.00 -8.16
C PHE A 169 -3.31 -4.76 -8.90
N PRO A 170 -4.47 -5.10 -8.33
CA PRO A 170 -5.79 -4.90 -8.96
C PRO A 170 -6.19 -3.43 -9.01
N VAL A 171 -5.33 -2.57 -9.56
CA VAL A 171 -5.53 -1.12 -9.71
C VAL A 171 -5.87 -0.72 -11.14
N THR A 172 -5.75 -1.63 -12.10
CA THR A 172 -6.12 -1.46 -13.50
C THR A 172 -7.01 -2.60 -13.98
N ARG A 173 -7.80 -2.36 -15.03
CA ARG A 173 -8.63 -3.43 -15.64
C ARG A 173 -7.77 -4.55 -16.24
N ALA A 174 -6.59 -4.21 -16.78
CA ALA A 174 -5.68 -5.19 -17.35
C ALA A 174 -5.15 -6.13 -16.25
N ALA A 175 -4.59 -5.57 -15.17
CA ALA A 175 -4.09 -6.35 -14.04
C ALA A 175 -5.18 -7.26 -13.43
N LEU A 176 -6.40 -6.73 -13.25
CA LEU A 176 -7.48 -7.56 -12.71
C LEU A 176 -7.92 -8.67 -13.67
N ARG A 177 -7.86 -8.43 -14.99
CA ARG A 177 -8.12 -9.49 -15.96
C ARG A 177 -7.10 -10.61 -15.81
N ASP A 178 -5.81 -10.28 -15.75
CA ASP A 178 -4.74 -11.27 -15.59
C ASP A 178 -4.90 -12.04 -14.27
N ILE A 179 -5.27 -11.38 -13.17
CA ILE A 179 -5.60 -12.03 -11.89
C ILE A 179 -6.81 -12.97 -12.02
N VAL A 180 -7.86 -12.59 -12.75
CA VAL A 180 -9.03 -13.48 -12.96
C VAL A 180 -8.67 -14.70 -13.79
N ASP A 181 -7.86 -14.52 -14.84
CA ASP A 181 -7.38 -15.62 -15.68
C ASP A 181 -6.48 -16.57 -14.88
N GLU A 182 -5.57 -16.06 -14.05
CA GLU A 182 -4.73 -16.86 -13.14
C GLU A 182 -5.56 -17.61 -12.10
N LEU A 183 -6.53 -16.96 -11.48
CA LEU A 183 -7.45 -17.61 -10.52
C LEU A 183 -8.28 -18.72 -11.17
N ALA A 184 -8.69 -18.56 -12.43
CA ALA A 184 -9.40 -19.61 -13.17
C ALA A 184 -8.48 -20.80 -13.42
N ASP A 185 -7.22 -20.59 -13.80
CA ASP A 185 -6.23 -21.64 -14.03
C ASP A 185 -5.89 -22.38 -12.72
N ASP A 186 -5.61 -21.64 -11.63
CA ASP A 186 -5.28 -22.19 -10.31
C ASP A 186 -6.43 -23.02 -9.69
N THR A 187 -7.66 -22.63 -9.95
CA THR A 187 -8.87 -23.32 -9.46
C THR A 187 -9.39 -24.36 -10.43
N LEU A 188 -8.68 -24.62 -11.53
CA LEU A 188 -9.04 -25.58 -12.58
C LEU A 188 -10.43 -25.32 -13.19
N LEU A 189 -10.82 -24.06 -13.25
CA LEU A 189 -12.00 -23.64 -13.99
C LEU A 189 -11.71 -23.62 -15.50
N ASP A 190 -12.77 -23.65 -16.32
CA ASP A 190 -12.61 -23.39 -17.73
C ASP A 190 -12.12 -21.96 -17.98
N ALA A 191 -11.28 -21.76 -19.00
CA ALA A 191 -10.80 -20.44 -19.37
C ALA A 191 -12.01 -19.50 -19.63
N PRO A 192 -12.06 -18.33 -18.97
CA PRO A 192 -13.22 -17.46 -19.06
C PRO A 192 -13.36 -16.84 -20.46
N ASP A 193 -14.61 -16.59 -20.87
CA ASP A 193 -14.89 -15.80 -22.07
C ASP A 193 -14.43 -14.34 -21.88
N PRO A 194 -13.52 -13.82 -22.73
CA PRO A 194 -13.03 -12.45 -22.60
C PRO A 194 -14.13 -11.36 -22.59
N ASP A 195 -15.23 -11.57 -23.32
CA ASP A 195 -16.36 -10.62 -23.35
C ASP A 195 -17.14 -10.69 -22.01
N ALA A 196 -17.27 -11.86 -21.41
CA ALA A 196 -17.85 -12.02 -20.09
C ALA A 196 -16.99 -11.37 -18.99
N VAL A 197 -15.67 -11.51 -19.06
CA VAL A 197 -14.74 -10.81 -18.16
C VAL A 197 -14.89 -9.30 -18.29
N GLU A 198 -14.96 -8.75 -19.51
CA GLU A 198 -15.19 -7.32 -19.71
C GLU A 198 -16.54 -6.84 -19.15
N ALA A 199 -17.59 -7.66 -19.29
CA ALA A 199 -18.89 -7.34 -18.67
C ALA A 199 -18.81 -7.33 -17.17
N LEU A 200 -18.11 -8.30 -16.56
CA LEU A 200 -17.86 -8.39 -15.11
C LEU A 200 -17.11 -7.15 -14.59
N LEU A 201 -15.99 -6.78 -15.25
CA LEU A 201 -15.20 -5.60 -14.91
C LEU A 201 -16.00 -4.29 -15.07
N THR A 202 -16.93 -4.25 -16.02
CA THR A 202 -17.81 -3.09 -16.23
C THR A 202 -18.89 -3.00 -15.16
N ALA A 203 -19.43 -4.12 -14.70
CA ALA A 203 -20.40 -4.17 -13.60
C ALA A 203 -19.75 -3.70 -12.27
N GLY A 204 -18.44 -3.98 -12.07
CA GLY A 204 -17.70 -3.55 -10.91
C GLY A 204 -18.38 -3.96 -9.61
N SER A 205 -18.48 -3.07 -8.64
CA SER A 205 -19.14 -3.34 -7.36
C SER A 205 -20.68 -3.58 -7.44
N ALA A 206 -21.29 -3.39 -8.62
CA ALA A 206 -22.70 -3.67 -8.86
C ALA A 206 -22.95 -5.06 -9.46
N LEU A 207 -21.91 -5.86 -9.65
CA LEU A 207 -22.00 -7.20 -10.21
C LEU A 207 -22.98 -8.10 -9.43
N THR A 208 -23.54 -9.07 -10.13
CA THR A 208 -24.49 -10.05 -9.58
C THR A 208 -23.99 -11.48 -9.82
N ALA A 209 -24.72 -12.45 -9.30
CA ALA A 209 -24.45 -13.87 -9.59
C ALA A 209 -24.54 -14.20 -11.10
N VAL A 210 -25.23 -13.40 -11.90
CA VAL A 210 -25.36 -13.61 -13.35
C VAL A 210 -24.06 -13.30 -14.07
N GLU A 211 -23.44 -12.13 -13.79
CA GLU A 211 -22.15 -11.76 -14.38
C GLU A 211 -21.04 -12.71 -13.91
N LEU A 212 -21.04 -13.09 -12.62
CA LEU A 212 -20.08 -14.07 -12.10
C LEU A 212 -20.26 -15.43 -12.79
N GLY A 213 -21.49 -15.92 -12.94
CA GLY A 213 -21.77 -17.20 -13.59
C GLY A 213 -21.47 -17.21 -15.10
N ALA A 214 -21.35 -16.05 -15.74
CA ALA A 214 -20.89 -15.95 -17.12
C ALA A 214 -19.35 -16.12 -17.25
N VAL A 215 -18.59 -15.86 -16.16
CA VAL A 215 -17.13 -15.95 -16.13
C VAL A 215 -16.66 -17.25 -15.49
N LEU A 216 -17.29 -17.65 -14.38
CA LEU A 216 -16.84 -18.78 -13.55
C LEU A 216 -17.61 -20.06 -13.92
N HIS A 217 -17.02 -20.88 -14.75
CA HIS A 217 -17.58 -22.16 -15.17
C HIS A 217 -16.75 -23.30 -14.61
N ALA A 218 -17.31 -24.06 -13.68
CA ALA A 218 -16.67 -25.27 -13.19
C ALA A 218 -16.98 -26.44 -14.15
N PRO A 219 -15.96 -27.24 -14.54
CA PRO A 219 -16.17 -28.47 -15.29
C PRO A 219 -17.04 -29.46 -14.51
N ASP A 220 -17.75 -30.34 -15.21
CA ASP A 220 -18.59 -31.37 -14.60
C ASP A 220 -17.80 -32.22 -13.58
N GLY A 221 -18.31 -32.29 -12.35
CA GLY A 221 -17.73 -33.09 -11.26
C GLY A 221 -16.73 -32.33 -10.36
N TRP A 222 -16.54 -31.03 -10.58
CA TRP A 222 -15.74 -30.15 -9.72
C TRP A 222 -16.58 -29.49 -8.62
N PRO A 223 -15.93 -28.90 -7.58
CA PRO A 223 -16.64 -28.18 -6.55
C PRO A 223 -17.56 -27.10 -7.13
N GLU A 224 -18.73 -26.97 -6.56
CA GLU A 224 -19.71 -25.97 -6.96
C GLU A 224 -19.18 -24.57 -6.66
N VAL A 225 -19.22 -23.67 -7.66
CA VAL A 225 -18.89 -22.26 -7.48
C VAL A 225 -20.04 -21.55 -6.74
N ASP A 226 -19.76 -20.91 -5.62
CA ASP A 226 -20.77 -20.16 -4.83
C ASP A 226 -20.94 -18.72 -5.37
N LEU A 227 -21.71 -18.58 -6.45
CA LEU A 227 -21.98 -17.28 -7.08
C LEU A 227 -22.66 -16.29 -6.14
N ASP A 228 -23.47 -16.78 -5.19
CA ASP A 228 -24.14 -15.94 -4.20
C ASP A 228 -23.16 -15.39 -3.16
N ALA A 229 -22.15 -16.18 -2.75
CA ALA A 229 -21.06 -15.71 -1.91
C ALA A 229 -20.30 -14.59 -2.62
N GLY A 230 -19.92 -14.78 -3.88
CA GLY A 230 -19.26 -13.76 -4.68
C GLY A 230 -20.06 -12.46 -4.79
N ALA A 231 -21.33 -12.55 -5.21
CA ALA A 231 -22.18 -11.36 -5.30
C ALA A 231 -22.38 -10.67 -3.94
N ARG A 232 -22.34 -11.40 -2.83
CA ARG A 232 -22.40 -10.85 -1.48
C ARG A 232 -21.12 -10.07 -1.16
N ALA A 233 -19.94 -10.62 -1.44
CA ALA A 233 -18.66 -9.95 -1.23
C ALA A 233 -18.60 -8.60 -1.97
N ALA A 234 -18.98 -8.54 -3.24
CA ALA A 234 -19.04 -7.27 -3.99
C ALA A 234 -19.93 -6.21 -3.33
N ARG A 235 -21.09 -6.62 -2.81
CA ARG A 235 -22.01 -5.69 -2.10
C ARG A 235 -21.40 -5.17 -0.80
N GLU A 236 -20.64 -5.97 -0.08
CA GLU A 236 -19.93 -5.56 1.14
C GLU A 236 -18.90 -4.49 0.81
N PHE A 237 -18.10 -4.67 -0.24
CA PHE A 237 -17.16 -3.66 -0.72
C PHE A 237 -17.83 -2.34 -1.08
N ARG A 238 -18.92 -2.39 -1.83
CA ARG A 238 -19.71 -1.19 -2.16
C ARG A 238 -20.21 -0.46 -0.92
N SER A 239 -20.63 -1.18 0.11
CA SER A 239 -21.17 -0.62 1.34
C SER A 239 -20.10 -0.01 2.26
N ALA A 240 -18.86 -0.45 2.15
CA ALA A 240 -17.74 0.03 2.95
C ALA A 240 -17.12 1.34 2.42
N VAL A 241 -17.38 1.69 1.15
CA VAL A 241 -16.93 2.95 0.56
C VAL A 241 -17.94 4.03 0.90
N PRO A 242 -17.64 4.99 1.81
CA PRO A 242 -18.52 6.11 2.07
C PRO A 242 -18.63 7.00 0.82
N ALA A 243 -19.85 7.43 0.53
CA ALA A 243 -20.17 8.34 -0.58
C ALA A 243 -19.50 9.72 -0.41
#